data_b37fe169003f3280c735e8dbe2553018
#
_entry.id   b37fe169003f3280c735e8dbe2553018
#
_cell.length_a   1.000
_cell.length_b   1.000
_cell.length_c   1.000
_cell.angle_alpha   90.00
_cell.angle_beta   90.00
_cell.angle_gamma   90.00
#
_symmetry.space_group_name_H-M   'P 1'
#
loop_
_entity.id
_entity.type
_entity.pdbx_description
1 polymer ?
#
loop_
_entity_poly.entity_id
_entity_poly.type
_entity_poly.pdbx_seq_one_letter_code
_entity_poly.pdbx_strand_id
1 'polypeptide(L)'
;MCIRDSYKDGAVTKNALQVITIIGEIEGHDNLPATSKATKYEHMLPKLAEIEMDKDIKGVLFIMNTVGGDVSAGLALAEMIASMKKPTVSLIIGDSHSIGVPLAVSTDYSFIVPTATMIIHPVRMNGTLIGVQQTYDYFERISDRITSFIAAHSNVSKERVEEMMVDTTQLSKDLGTVLVGRQAVEEGLICEVGGISDALAKLDSLIDKQ
;
A
#
# COMPACT_ATOMS: atom_id res chain seq x y z
N MET A 1 10.39 1.18 17.22
CA MET A 1 11.18 2.33 17.71
C MET A 1 10.50 3.56 17.14
N CYS A 2 9.78 4.30 17.98
CA CYS A 2 9.00 5.45 17.51
C CYS A 2 9.94 6.59 17.08
N ILE A 3 9.78 7.07 15.87
CA ILE A 3 10.51 8.22 15.29
C ILE A 3 10.30 9.53 16.08
N ARG A 4 9.38 9.53 17.07
CA ARG A 4 9.14 10.68 17.97
C ARG A 4 10.40 11.19 18.70
N ASP A 5 11.43 10.33 18.89
CA ASP A 5 12.62 10.70 19.68
C ASP A 5 13.75 11.34 18.86
N SER A 6 13.71 11.28 17.52
CA SER A 6 14.75 11.84 16.66
C SER A 6 14.47 13.25 16.14
N TYR A 7 13.28 13.81 16.38
CA TYR A 7 12.88 15.15 15.92
C TYR A 7 12.83 16.22 17.01
N LYS A 8 13.40 15.95 18.19
CA LYS A 8 13.43 16.95 19.29
C LYS A 8 14.45 18.07 19.14
N ASP A 9 15.31 18.02 18.16
CA ASP A 9 16.30 19.09 17.92
C ASP A 9 15.90 20.01 16.78
N GLY A 10 15.07 20.99 17.08
CA GLY A 10 15.15 22.33 16.50
C GLY A 10 14.67 22.58 15.07
N ALA A 11 14.12 21.62 14.35
CA ALA A 11 13.46 21.92 13.09
C ALA A 11 12.01 22.34 13.38
N VAL A 12 11.72 23.64 13.21
CA VAL A 12 10.36 24.18 13.17
C VAL A 12 9.69 23.60 11.93
N THR A 13 9.05 22.46 12.07
CA THR A 13 8.16 21.95 11.04
C THR A 13 6.88 22.76 11.12
N LYS A 14 6.59 23.48 10.07
CA LYS A 14 5.37 24.30 9.91
C LYS A 14 4.09 23.46 10.12
N ASN A 15 4.21 22.15 9.89
CA ASN A 15 3.17 21.13 10.11
C ASN A 15 3.78 19.90 10.78
N ALA A 16 3.15 19.39 11.84
CA ALA A 16 3.57 18.12 12.43
C ALA A 16 3.15 16.98 11.49
N LEU A 17 4.13 16.38 10.82
CA LEU A 17 3.93 15.24 9.93
C LEU A 17 4.26 13.94 10.66
N GLN A 18 3.46 12.90 10.41
CA GLN A 18 3.78 11.56 10.85
C GLN A 18 4.30 10.76 9.65
N VAL A 19 5.45 10.13 9.81
CA VAL A 19 5.98 9.16 8.84
C VAL A 19 5.72 7.76 9.34
N ILE A 20 5.15 6.93 8.46
CA ILE A 20 4.90 5.51 8.71
C ILE A 20 5.63 4.70 7.63
N THR A 21 6.28 3.62 8.03
CA THR A 21 6.93 2.70 7.09
C THR A 21 6.14 1.40 6.99
N ILE A 22 5.89 0.94 5.76
CA ILE A 22 5.34 -0.38 5.44
C ILE A 22 6.43 -1.16 4.73
N ILE A 23 7.13 -2.01 5.50
CA ILE A 23 8.36 -2.68 5.04
C ILE A 23 8.27 -4.19 5.28
N GLY A 24 8.72 -4.96 4.29
CA GLY A 24 8.74 -6.41 4.36
C GLY A 24 7.38 -7.03 4.07
N GLU A 25 7.09 -8.17 4.66
CA GLU A 25 5.84 -8.89 4.46
C GLU A 25 4.72 -8.32 5.34
N ILE A 26 3.50 -8.26 4.82
CA ILE A 26 2.32 -7.91 5.62
C ILE A 26 1.91 -9.12 6.45
N GLU A 27 2.17 -9.05 7.75
CA GLU A 27 1.84 -10.12 8.69
C GLU A 27 0.38 -10.00 9.11
N GLY A 28 -0.38 -11.09 8.95
CA GLY A 28 -1.79 -11.20 9.29
C GLY A 28 -2.02 -11.91 10.63
N HIS A 29 -2.95 -12.87 10.60
CA HIS A 29 -3.31 -13.64 11.81
C HIS A 29 -2.26 -14.69 12.21
N ASP A 30 -1.45 -15.15 11.25
CA ASP A 30 -0.36 -16.09 11.51
C ASP A 30 0.95 -15.33 11.74
N ASN A 31 1.67 -15.70 12.78
CA ASN A 31 2.97 -15.06 13.07
C ASN A 31 4.04 -15.55 12.08
N LEU A 32 4.72 -14.59 11.47
CA LEU A 32 5.90 -14.90 10.67
C LEU A 32 7.11 -15.23 11.56
N PRO A 33 8.09 -16.00 11.03
CA PRO A 33 9.33 -16.25 11.76
C PRO A 33 9.99 -14.94 12.24
N ALA A 34 10.57 -14.94 13.43
CA ALA A 34 11.22 -13.76 14.01
C ALA A 34 12.38 -13.19 13.15
N THR A 35 12.87 -13.95 12.19
CA THR A 35 13.90 -13.55 11.21
C THR A 35 13.32 -12.79 10.01
N SER A 36 12.01 -12.84 9.80
CA SER A 36 11.33 -12.15 8.70
C SER A 36 11.19 -10.67 8.99
N LYS A 37 11.38 -9.84 7.97
CA LYS A 37 10.98 -8.42 8.03
C LYS A 37 9.49 -8.35 7.75
N ALA A 38 8.72 -7.83 8.70
CA ALA A 38 7.27 -7.76 8.58
C ALA A 38 6.70 -6.44 9.10
N THR A 39 5.59 -6.03 8.48
CA THR A 39 4.69 -5.01 9.00
C THR A 39 3.48 -5.73 9.60
N LYS A 40 3.32 -5.61 10.92
CA LYS A 40 2.24 -6.27 11.67
C LYS A 40 0.99 -5.41 11.69
N TYR A 41 -0.10 -5.90 11.11
CA TYR A 41 -1.32 -5.10 10.97
C TYR A 41 -1.94 -4.75 12.32
N GLU A 42 -1.87 -5.62 13.32
CA GLU A 42 -2.39 -5.37 14.67
C GLU A 42 -1.62 -4.26 15.42
N HIS A 43 -0.39 -3.96 15.02
CA HIS A 43 0.35 -2.82 15.53
C HIS A 43 0.05 -1.53 14.75
N MET A 44 -0.28 -1.68 13.48
CA MET A 44 -0.56 -0.54 12.59
C MET A 44 -1.94 0.06 12.84
N LEU A 45 -2.98 -0.76 13.02
CA LEU A 45 -4.36 -0.28 13.19
C LEU A 45 -4.51 0.69 14.38
N PRO A 46 -4.06 0.35 15.61
CA PRO A 46 -4.15 1.31 16.73
C PRO A 46 -3.31 2.56 16.49
N LYS A 47 -2.16 2.43 15.82
CA LYS A 47 -1.31 3.59 15.49
C LYS A 47 -1.99 4.55 14.51
N LEU A 48 -2.66 4.04 13.49
CA LEU A 48 -3.44 4.87 12.56
C LEU A 48 -4.60 5.58 13.28
N ALA A 49 -5.27 4.89 14.19
CA ALA A 49 -6.32 5.49 15.01
C ALA A 49 -5.77 6.59 15.95
N GLU A 50 -4.64 6.37 16.60
CA GLU A 50 -3.96 7.39 17.42
C GLU A 50 -3.60 8.63 16.59
N ILE A 51 -3.05 8.44 15.39
CA ILE A 51 -2.70 9.52 14.48
C ILE A 51 -3.95 10.31 14.08
N GLU A 52 -5.04 9.63 13.73
CA GLU A 52 -6.29 10.28 13.32
C GLU A 52 -6.87 11.13 14.45
N MET A 53 -6.75 10.70 15.72
CA MET A 53 -7.23 11.42 16.90
C MET A 53 -6.30 12.56 17.36
N ASP A 54 -5.01 12.49 17.05
CA ASP A 54 -4.00 13.47 17.49
C ASP A 54 -4.14 14.79 16.71
N LYS A 55 -4.58 15.84 17.35
CA LYS A 55 -4.80 17.16 16.72
C LYS A 55 -3.52 17.86 16.28
N ASP A 56 -2.37 17.46 16.80
CA ASP A 56 -1.08 18.05 16.47
C ASP A 56 -0.53 17.47 15.15
N ILE A 57 -0.91 16.25 14.79
CA ILE A 57 -0.55 15.63 13.50
C ILE A 57 -1.48 16.14 12.41
N LYS A 58 -0.91 16.71 11.34
CA LYS A 58 -1.63 17.33 10.23
C LYS A 58 -1.67 16.50 8.97
N GLY A 59 -0.74 15.55 8.81
CA GLY A 59 -0.69 14.68 7.64
C GLY A 59 0.22 13.48 7.86
N VAL A 60 0.08 12.48 6.98
CA VAL A 60 0.80 11.21 7.08
C VAL A 60 1.50 10.86 5.78
N LEU A 61 2.80 10.57 5.87
CA LEU A 61 3.58 10.03 4.77
C LEU A 61 3.81 8.52 5.01
N PHE A 62 3.37 7.69 4.08
CA PHE A 62 3.63 6.25 4.07
C PHE A 62 4.80 5.94 3.15
N ILE A 63 5.91 5.44 3.70
CA ILE A 63 7.06 4.97 2.91
C ILE A 63 6.96 3.46 2.76
N MET A 64 6.94 2.98 1.52
CA MET A 64 6.61 1.60 1.19
C MET A 64 7.76 0.85 0.52
N ASN A 65 8.04 -0.34 1.04
CA ASN A 65 8.90 -1.34 0.44
C ASN A 65 8.44 -2.73 0.91
N THR A 66 7.39 -3.26 0.29
CA THR A 66 6.72 -4.48 0.71
C THR A 66 6.53 -5.47 -0.45
N VAL A 67 6.74 -6.73 -0.16
CA VAL A 67 6.47 -7.85 -1.08
C VAL A 67 5.00 -8.30 -1.06
N GLY A 68 4.16 -7.62 -0.26
CA GLY A 68 2.80 -8.06 0.02
C GLY A 68 2.73 -8.98 1.23
N GLY A 69 1.74 -9.87 1.28
CA GLY A 69 1.55 -10.80 2.40
C GLY A 69 0.09 -11.17 2.60
N ASP A 70 -0.40 -11.18 3.85
CA ASP A 70 -1.78 -11.52 4.17
C ASP A 70 -2.79 -10.55 3.54
N VAL A 71 -3.70 -11.09 2.74
CA VAL A 71 -4.68 -10.31 1.97
C VAL A 71 -5.67 -9.60 2.89
N SER A 72 -6.16 -10.27 3.92
CA SER A 72 -7.18 -9.71 4.81
C SER A 72 -6.60 -8.58 5.67
N ALA A 73 -5.39 -8.76 6.17
CA ALA A 73 -4.66 -7.75 6.92
C ALA A 73 -4.30 -6.54 6.03
N GLY A 74 -3.83 -6.79 4.80
CA GLY A 74 -3.50 -5.72 3.86
C GLY A 74 -4.71 -4.90 3.44
N LEU A 75 -5.86 -5.55 3.14
CA LEU A 75 -7.10 -4.82 2.84
C LEU A 75 -7.61 -4.04 4.05
N ALA A 76 -7.53 -4.61 5.27
CA ALA A 76 -7.93 -3.88 6.47
C ALA A 76 -7.10 -2.61 6.69
N LEU A 77 -5.78 -2.69 6.46
CA LEU A 77 -4.91 -1.50 6.51
C LEU A 77 -5.22 -0.50 5.39
N ALA A 78 -5.47 -0.97 4.17
CA ALA A 78 -5.79 -0.11 3.02
C ALA A 78 -7.10 0.66 3.25
N GLU A 79 -8.15 -0.02 3.73
CA GLU A 79 -9.44 0.61 4.09
C GLU A 79 -9.26 1.62 5.24
N MET A 80 -8.45 1.26 6.26
CA MET A 80 -8.17 2.17 7.37
C MET A 80 -7.47 3.43 6.88
N ILE A 81 -6.47 3.31 6.00
CA ILE A 81 -5.75 4.46 5.42
C ILE A 81 -6.70 5.30 4.55
N ALA A 82 -7.45 4.67 3.65
CA ALA A 82 -8.39 5.36 2.77
C ALA A 82 -9.52 6.10 3.50
N SER A 83 -9.86 5.65 4.73
CA SER A 83 -10.87 6.29 5.56
C SER A 83 -10.36 7.44 6.45
N MET A 84 -9.05 7.70 6.47
CA MET A 84 -8.48 8.81 7.24
C MET A 84 -8.95 10.15 6.69
N LYS A 85 -9.21 11.11 7.59
CA LYS A 85 -9.53 12.50 7.22
C LYS A 85 -8.27 13.36 7.05
N LYS A 86 -7.18 12.97 7.71
CA LYS A 86 -5.91 13.66 7.55
C LYS A 86 -5.31 13.39 6.18
N PRO A 87 -4.70 14.39 5.53
CA PRO A 87 -4.00 14.20 4.27
C PRO A 87 -2.96 13.09 4.34
N THR A 88 -2.98 12.23 3.34
CA THR A 88 -2.11 11.07 3.24
C THR A 88 -1.36 11.04 1.91
N VAL A 89 -0.09 10.68 1.94
CA VAL A 89 0.72 10.45 0.74
C VAL A 89 1.46 9.14 0.88
N SER A 90 1.49 8.33 -0.17
CA SER A 90 2.35 7.15 -0.26
C SER A 90 3.57 7.43 -1.13
N LEU A 91 4.71 6.87 -0.74
CA LEU A 91 5.95 6.88 -1.51
C LEU A 91 6.52 5.46 -1.59
N ILE A 92 6.48 4.87 -2.78
CA ILE A 92 7.05 3.55 -3.07
C ILE A 92 8.53 3.73 -3.41
N ILE A 93 9.43 3.23 -2.53
CA ILE A 93 10.89 3.37 -2.67
C ILE A 93 11.59 2.10 -3.12
N GLY A 94 10.88 0.97 -3.18
CA GLY A 94 11.37 -0.33 -3.60
C GLY A 94 10.22 -1.13 -4.18
N ASP A 95 9.69 -2.05 -3.41
CA ASP A 95 8.62 -2.92 -3.86
C ASP A 95 7.25 -2.49 -3.29
N SER A 96 6.21 -2.63 -4.08
CA SER A 96 4.81 -2.61 -3.63
C SER A 96 4.06 -3.70 -4.38
N HIS A 97 4.26 -4.95 -3.95
CA HIS A 97 3.80 -6.14 -4.66
C HIS A 97 2.53 -6.72 -4.04
N SER A 98 1.71 -7.37 -4.88
CA SER A 98 0.54 -8.12 -4.41
C SER A 98 -0.41 -7.22 -3.60
N ILE A 99 -0.70 -7.56 -2.34
CA ILE A 99 -1.54 -6.75 -1.46
C ILE A 99 -0.89 -5.39 -1.08
N GLY A 100 0.37 -5.16 -1.41
CA GLY A 100 1.01 -3.85 -1.35
C GLY A 100 0.41 -2.85 -2.35
N VAL A 101 -0.16 -3.32 -3.47
CA VAL A 101 -0.78 -2.45 -4.48
C VAL A 101 -1.99 -1.70 -3.92
N PRO A 102 -3.00 -2.35 -3.30
CA PRO A 102 -4.07 -1.64 -2.59
C PRO A 102 -3.56 -0.64 -1.54
N LEU A 103 -2.53 -1.02 -0.77
CA LEU A 103 -1.93 -0.11 0.22
C LEU A 103 -1.33 1.15 -0.43
N ALA A 104 -0.69 1.00 -1.59
CA ALA A 104 -0.09 2.13 -2.30
C ALA A 104 -1.12 3.13 -2.81
N VAL A 105 -2.27 2.65 -3.29
CA VAL A 105 -3.34 3.48 -3.86
C VAL A 105 -4.35 3.98 -2.81
N SER A 106 -4.25 3.54 -1.55
CA SER A 106 -5.20 3.91 -0.48
C SER A 106 -5.03 5.34 0.05
N THR A 107 -3.98 6.06 -0.36
CA THR A 107 -3.70 7.43 0.08
C THR A 107 -4.27 8.48 -0.88
N ASP A 108 -4.42 9.73 -0.41
CA ASP A 108 -4.91 10.84 -1.24
C ASP A 108 -4.00 11.13 -2.45
N TYR A 109 -2.72 10.80 -2.33
CA TYR A 109 -1.75 10.94 -3.43
C TYR A 109 -0.61 9.95 -3.31
N SER A 110 -0.13 9.47 -4.45
CA SER A 110 0.90 8.42 -4.48
C SER A 110 2.08 8.76 -5.39
N PHE A 111 3.29 8.44 -4.90
CA PHE A 111 4.53 8.56 -5.65
C PHE A 111 5.25 7.21 -5.75
N ILE A 112 5.97 7.03 -6.83
CA ILE A 112 6.88 5.89 -7.03
C ILE A 112 8.23 6.39 -7.52
N VAL A 113 9.34 5.89 -6.95
CA VAL A 113 10.66 6.22 -7.50
C VAL A 113 10.93 5.45 -8.80
N PRO A 114 11.84 5.94 -9.67
CA PRO A 114 12.02 5.36 -11.01
C PRO A 114 12.36 3.87 -11.06
N THR A 115 13.03 3.35 -10.02
CA THR A 115 13.50 1.95 -9.95
C THR A 115 12.59 1.04 -9.12
N ALA A 116 11.58 1.59 -8.47
CA ALA A 116 10.63 0.81 -7.67
C ALA A 116 9.70 -0.01 -8.57
N THR A 117 9.20 -1.11 -8.02
CA THR A 117 8.37 -2.05 -8.78
C THR A 117 7.02 -2.28 -8.11
N MET A 118 6.01 -2.52 -8.93
CA MET A 118 4.70 -3.01 -8.51
C MET A 118 4.41 -4.32 -9.23
N ILE A 119 3.89 -5.32 -8.51
CA ILE A 119 3.50 -6.59 -9.09
C ILE A 119 2.04 -6.85 -8.79
N ILE A 120 1.26 -7.02 -9.84
CA ILE A 120 -0.15 -7.40 -9.80
C ILE A 120 -0.25 -8.84 -10.25
N HIS A 121 -0.74 -9.73 -9.40
CA HIS A 121 -0.86 -11.17 -9.67
C HIS A 121 -2.10 -11.76 -9.00
N PRO A 122 -2.58 -12.95 -9.44
CA PRO A 122 -3.71 -13.62 -8.80
C PRO A 122 -3.45 -13.95 -7.33
N VAL A 123 -4.53 -14.04 -6.57
CA VAL A 123 -4.46 -14.49 -5.16
C VAL A 123 -3.93 -15.92 -5.09
N ARG A 124 -2.98 -16.16 -4.19
CA ARG A 124 -2.42 -17.48 -3.93
C ARG A 124 -2.82 -17.96 -2.55
N MET A 125 -3.04 -19.25 -2.43
CA MET A 125 -3.29 -19.90 -1.15
C MET A 125 -2.51 -21.22 -1.07
N ASN A 126 -1.95 -21.48 0.09
CA ASN A 126 -1.37 -22.78 0.43
C ASN A 126 -2.26 -23.44 1.47
N GLY A 127 -2.65 -24.68 1.24
CA GLY A 127 -3.47 -25.41 2.20
C GLY A 127 -4.28 -26.56 1.59
N THR A 128 -5.06 -27.23 2.43
CA THR A 128 -6.00 -28.27 2.01
C THR A 128 -7.29 -27.63 1.51
N LEU A 129 -7.69 -27.97 0.28
CA LEU A 129 -8.93 -27.49 -0.33
C LEU A 129 -10.06 -28.46 -0.04
N ILE A 130 -11.17 -27.95 0.52
CA ILE A 130 -12.38 -28.70 0.77
C ILE A 130 -13.50 -28.12 -0.10
N GLY A 131 -13.89 -28.87 -1.15
CA GLY A 131 -14.91 -28.44 -2.10
C GLY A 131 -14.36 -27.51 -3.21
N VAL A 132 -14.36 -27.98 -4.44
CA VAL A 132 -13.76 -27.26 -5.59
C VAL A 132 -14.53 -25.98 -5.91
N GLN A 133 -15.86 -26.06 -5.99
CA GLN A 133 -16.69 -24.90 -6.35
C GLN A 133 -16.63 -23.82 -5.28
N GLN A 134 -16.76 -24.18 -4.01
CA GLN A 134 -16.70 -23.23 -2.91
C GLN A 134 -15.36 -22.54 -2.82
N THR A 135 -14.27 -23.24 -3.12
CA THR A 135 -12.92 -22.67 -3.18
C THR A 135 -12.80 -21.70 -4.32
N TYR A 136 -13.30 -22.04 -5.51
CA TYR A 136 -13.31 -21.13 -6.68
C TYR A 136 -14.09 -19.85 -6.35
N ASP A 137 -15.31 -19.96 -5.85
CA ASP A 137 -16.16 -18.82 -5.47
C ASP A 137 -15.50 -17.93 -4.41
N TYR A 138 -14.74 -18.53 -3.48
CA TYR A 138 -13.99 -17.81 -2.47
C TYR A 138 -12.86 -16.96 -3.09
N PHE A 139 -12.06 -17.55 -3.99
CA PHE A 139 -10.99 -16.82 -4.68
C PHE A 139 -11.54 -15.70 -5.57
N GLU A 140 -12.62 -15.95 -6.27
CA GLU A 140 -13.29 -14.97 -7.10
C GLU A 140 -13.72 -13.74 -6.26
N ARG A 141 -14.35 -13.97 -5.11
CA ARG A 141 -14.74 -12.89 -4.18
C ARG A 141 -13.55 -12.12 -3.62
N ILE A 142 -12.45 -12.78 -3.29
CA ILE A 142 -11.24 -12.08 -2.81
C ILE A 142 -10.66 -11.24 -3.94
N SER A 143 -10.52 -11.80 -5.13
CA SER A 143 -10.00 -11.09 -6.30
C SER A 143 -10.87 -9.88 -6.63
N ASP A 144 -12.20 -10.03 -6.61
CA ASP A 144 -13.15 -8.94 -6.83
C ASP A 144 -12.99 -7.80 -5.81
N ARG A 145 -12.80 -8.11 -4.53
CA ARG A 145 -12.55 -7.12 -3.49
C ARG A 145 -11.26 -6.32 -3.75
N ILE A 146 -10.18 -7.00 -4.12
CA ILE A 146 -8.89 -6.38 -4.42
C ILE A 146 -8.99 -5.49 -5.65
N THR A 147 -9.52 -6.01 -6.76
CA THR A 147 -9.61 -5.26 -8.03
C THR A 147 -10.56 -4.08 -7.93
N SER A 148 -11.68 -4.24 -7.22
CA SER A 148 -12.63 -3.18 -6.95
C SER A 148 -12.02 -2.07 -6.07
N PHE A 149 -11.25 -2.44 -5.03
CA PHE A 149 -10.56 -1.44 -4.20
C PHE A 149 -9.53 -0.65 -5.00
N ILE A 150 -8.68 -1.34 -5.79
CA ILE A 150 -7.68 -0.67 -6.64
C ILE A 150 -8.33 0.30 -7.61
N ALA A 151 -9.38 -0.13 -8.31
CA ALA A 151 -10.08 0.70 -9.28
C ALA A 151 -10.79 1.91 -8.63
N ALA A 152 -11.30 1.76 -7.41
CA ALA A 152 -11.94 2.85 -6.67
C ALA A 152 -10.95 3.93 -6.17
N HIS A 153 -9.66 3.57 -6.00
CA HIS A 153 -8.64 4.45 -5.42
C HIS A 153 -7.50 4.80 -6.39
N SER A 154 -7.69 4.56 -7.69
CA SER A 154 -6.71 4.88 -8.73
C SER A 154 -7.42 5.28 -10.03
N ASN A 155 -6.66 5.57 -11.08
CA ASN A 155 -7.20 5.91 -12.40
C ASN A 155 -7.25 4.71 -13.35
N VAL A 156 -6.97 3.50 -12.87
CA VAL A 156 -7.06 2.26 -13.67
C VAL A 156 -8.44 1.65 -13.57
N SER A 157 -8.97 1.13 -14.68
CA SER A 157 -10.27 0.42 -14.62
C SER A 157 -10.12 -0.95 -13.97
N LYS A 158 -11.22 -1.46 -13.40
CA LYS A 158 -11.24 -2.79 -12.78
C LYS A 158 -10.85 -3.89 -13.78
N GLU A 159 -11.40 -3.81 -14.99
CA GLU A 159 -11.11 -4.75 -16.07
C GLU A 159 -9.62 -4.76 -16.42
N ARG A 160 -8.97 -3.57 -16.44
CA ARG A 160 -7.54 -3.48 -16.68
C ARG A 160 -6.71 -4.11 -15.56
N VAL A 161 -7.12 -3.94 -14.30
CA VAL A 161 -6.45 -4.61 -13.16
C VAL A 161 -6.59 -6.14 -13.29
N GLU A 162 -7.77 -6.63 -13.66
CA GLU A 162 -8.04 -8.05 -13.87
C GLU A 162 -7.20 -8.62 -15.03
N GLU A 163 -7.08 -7.90 -16.15
CA GLU A 163 -6.17 -8.26 -17.25
C GLU A 163 -4.72 -8.37 -16.78
N MET A 164 -4.23 -7.36 -16.06
CA MET A 164 -2.86 -7.36 -15.53
C MET A 164 -2.61 -8.53 -14.57
N MET A 165 -3.61 -8.93 -13.79
CA MET A 165 -3.49 -10.06 -12.86
C MET A 165 -3.19 -11.37 -13.57
N VAL A 166 -3.77 -11.61 -14.73
CA VAL A 166 -3.69 -12.89 -15.46
C VAL A 166 -2.75 -12.84 -16.66
N ASP A 167 -1.99 -11.75 -16.81
CA ASP A 167 -1.05 -11.61 -17.93
C ASP A 167 0.01 -12.71 -17.90
N THR A 168 0.22 -13.36 -19.04
CA THR A 168 1.20 -14.42 -19.26
C THR A 168 2.35 -14.00 -20.18
N THR A 169 2.34 -12.76 -20.67
CA THR A 169 3.32 -12.26 -21.65
C THR A 169 4.67 -11.94 -21.01
N GLN A 170 4.67 -11.60 -19.72
CA GLN A 170 5.90 -11.36 -18.97
C GLN A 170 6.39 -12.69 -18.36
N LEU A 171 7.62 -13.09 -18.72
CA LEU A 171 8.27 -14.26 -18.14
C LEU A 171 8.74 -13.96 -16.71
N SER A 172 7.79 -13.79 -15.80
CA SER A 172 8.06 -13.82 -14.37
C SER A 172 7.90 -15.25 -13.85
N LYS A 173 8.26 -15.50 -12.60
CA LYS A 173 8.08 -16.82 -11.97
C LYS A 173 6.63 -17.27 -11.90
N ASP A 174 5.66 -16.43 -12.31
CA ASP A 174 4.24 -16.66 -12.18
C ASP A 174 3.43 -15.75 -13.13
N LEU A 175 2.09 -15.94 -13.16
CA LEU A 175 1.13 -15.06 -13.82
C LEU A 175 1.19 -13.66 -13.20
N GLY A 176 0.93 -12.65 -14.01
CA GLY A 176 0.77 -11.27 -13.56
C GLY A 176 1.70 -10.28 -14.25
N THR A 177 1.54 -9.03 -13.90
CA THR A 177 2.25 -7.91 -14.52
C THR A 177 3.24 -7.28 -13.53
N VAL A 178 4.47 -7.05 -14.00
CA VAL A 178 5.48 -6.26 -13.29
C VAL A 178 5.54 -4.88 -13.91
N LEU A 179 5.31 -3.85 -13.12
CA LEU A 179 5.40 -2.45 -13.53
C LEU A 179 6.58 -1.79 -12.83
N VAL A 180 7.41 -1.08 -13.56
CA VAL A 180 8.60 -0.39 -13.04
C VAL A 180 8.38 1.13 -13.12
N GLY A 181 8.46 1.81 -12.00
CA GLY A 181 8.43 3.26 -11.89
C GLY A 181 7.33 3.91 -12.76
N ARG A 182 7.74 4.52 -13.86
CA ARG A 182 6.85 5.22 -14.78
C ARG A 182 5.71 4.37 -15.34
N GLN A 183 5.92 3.07 -15.54
CA GLN A 183 4.87 2.19 -16.05
C GLN A 183 3.66 2.13 -15.10
N ALA A 184 3.87 2.19 -13.78
CA ALA A 184 2.77 2.24 -12.82
C ALA A 184 1.95 3.54 -12.92
N VAL A 185 2.59 4.64 -13.32
CA VAL A 185 1.91 5.92 -13.58
C VAL A 185 1.16 5.90 -14.91
N GLU A 186 1.77 5.34 -15.96
CA GLU A 186 1.15 5.21 -17.29
C GLU A 186 -0.09 4.30 -17.26
N GLU A 187 -0.08 3.25 -16.45
CA GLU A 187 -1.27 2.41 -16.21
C GLU A 187 -2.32 3.09 -15.32
N GLY A 188 -2.01 4.21 -14.69
CA GLY A 188 -2.94 4.95 -13.84
C GLY A 188 -3.04 4.46 -12.39
N LEU A 189 -2.16 3.56 -11.97
CA LEU A 189 -2.12 3.06 -10.58
C LEU A 189 -1.56 4.10 -9.62
N ILE A 190 -0.48 4.76 -9.98
CA ILE A 190 0.24 5.74 -9.17
C ILE A 190 0.14 7.12 -9.82
N CYS A 191 0.06 8.17 -8.99
CA CYS A 191 -0.15 9.53 -9.48
C CYS A 191 1.08 10.08 -10.21
N GLU A 192 2.29 9.94 -9.63
CA GLU A 192 3.51 10.52 -10.20
C GLU A 192 4.77 9.71 -9.91
N VAL A 193 5.77 9.85 -10.78
CA VAL A 193 7.14 9.44 -10.47
C VAL A 193 7.81 10.58 -9.69
N GLY A 194 8.26 10.29 -8.46
CA GLY A 194 8.89 11.28 -7.59
C GLY A 194 9.59 10.65 -6.39
N GLY A 195 10.32 11.46 -5.65
CA GLY A 195 11.05 11.06 -4.46
C GLY A 195 10.51 11.69 -3.18
N ILE A 196 11.31 11.61 -2.12
CA ILE A 196 10.90 12.09 -0.80
C ILE A 196 10.55 13.58 -0.76
N SER A 197 11.28 14.42 -1.51
CA SER A 197 11.02 15.86 -1.54
C SER A 197 9.68 16.17 -2.20
N ASP A 198 9.34 15.43 -3.28
CA ASP A 198 8.08 15.60 -4.00
C ASP A 198 6.90 15.16 -3.13
N ALA A 199 7.05 14.02 -2.45
CA ALA A 199 6.04 13.48 -1.54
C ALA A 199 5.77 14.42 -0.35
N LEU A 200 6.81 15.00 0.26
CA LEU A 200 6.65 15.96 1.36
C LEU A 200 6.01 17.28 0.88
N ALA A 201 6.46 17.83 -0.26
CA ALA A 201 5.88 19.04 -0.83
C ALA A 201 4.39 18.85 -1.18
N LYS A 202 4.03 17.67 -1.70
CA LYS A 202 2.63 17.33 -1.98
C LYS A 202 1.80 17.25 -0.71
N LEU A 203 2.32 16.58 0.33
CA LEU A 203 1.63 16.44 1.60
C LEU A 203 1.39 17.81 2.24
N ASP A 204 2.38 18.70 2.26
CA ASP A 204 2.22 20.09 2.73
C ASP A 204 1.13 20.82 1.95
N SER A 205 1.13 20.68 0.60
CA SER A 205 0.10 21.28 -0.26
C SER A 205 -1.31 20.74 0.00
N LEU A 206 -1.45 19.47 0.42
CA LEU A 206 -2.75 18.88 0.77
C LEU A 206 -3.24 19.41 2.13
N ILE A 207 -2.32 19.58 3.09
CA ILE A 207 -2.63 20.14 4.41
C ILE A 207 -3.10 21.61 4.31
N ASP A 208 -2.43 22.42 3.47
CA ASP A 208 -2.76 23.83 3.29
C ASP A 208 -4.14 24.06 2.62
N LYS A 209 -4.76 23.00 2.06
CA LYS A 209 -6.09 23.06 1.41
C LYS A 209 -7.26 22.68 2.31
N GLN A 210 -6.97 22.14 3.52
CA GLN A 210 -7.99 21.80 4.52
C GLN A 210 -8.36 23.00 5.39
#